data_619899fdb86ee218ba666f496cfbb087
#
_entry.id   619899fdb86ee218ba666f496cfbb087
#
_cell.length_a   1.000
_cell.length_b   1.000
_cell.length_c   1.000
_cell.angle_alpha   90.00
_cell.angle_beta   90.00
_cell.angle_gamma   90.00
#
_symmetry.space_group_name_H-M   'P 1'
#
loop_
_entity.id
_entity.type
_entity.pdbx_description
1 polymer ?
#
loop_
_entity_poly.entity_id
_entity_poly.type
_entity_poly.pdbx_seq_one_letter_code
_entity_poly.pdbx_strand_id
1 'polypeptide(L)'
;IYNQNYYFFMVFSLLLKNGISISKAFDLAIIGLENKFLIFQYKKLFSFIDSGLELSQAFKKIDIFDSLVFSMLSVAMKSGRLEVLSEEIAKYYQQKSENLMDKFLVFLEPMMTLFVALLVLFLALGIFLPMWELSSGINF
;
A
#
# COMPACT_ATOMS: atom_id res chain seq x y z
N ILE A 1 -3.66 -2.30 -1.10
CA ILE A 1 -4.49 -1.47 -0.20
C ILE A 1 -4.04 -0.02 -0.27
N TYR A 2 -2.76 0.32 0.03
CA TYR A 2 -2.30 1.71 0.07
C TYR A 2 -2.45 2.46 -1.26
N ASN A 3 -2.15 1.83 -2.38
CA ASN A 3 -2.31 2.43 -3.71
C ASN A 3 -3.77 2.76 -4.03
N GLN A 4 -4.70 1.91 -3.58
CA GLN A 4 -6.14 2.16 -3.78
C GLN A 4 -6.69 3.22 -2.83
N ASN A 5 -6.18 3.31 -1.60
CA ASN A 5 -6.48 4.42 -0.69
C ASN A 5 -5.95 5.75 -1.25
N TYR A 6 -4.73 5.75 -1.81
CA TYR A 6 -4.20 6.91 -2.54
C TYR A 6 -5.14 7.35 -3.65
N TYR A 7 -5.56 6.42 -4.52
CA TYR A 7 -6.49 6.71 -5.61
C TYR A 7 -7.80 7.30 -5.11
N PHE A 8 -8.40 6.69 -4.09
CA PHE A 8 -9.65 7.18 -3.51
C PHE A 8 -9.53 8.62 -3.01
N PHE A 9 -8.55 8.91 -2.17
CA PHE A 9 -8.39 10.25 -1.60
C PHE A 9 -7.97 11.29 -2.63
N MET A 10 -7.20 10.91 -3.64
CA MET A 10 -6.82 11.79 -4.74
C MET A 10 -8.04 12.21 -5.57
N VAL A 11 -8.84 11.25 -6.00
CA VAL A 11 -10.06 11.51 -6.77
C VAL A 11 -11.07 12.28 -5.92
N PHE A 12 -11.26 11.88 -4.68
CA PHE A 12 -12.16 12.54 -3.74
C PHE A 12 -11.78 14.02 -3.54
N SER A 13 -10.51 14.32 -3.30
CA SER A 13 -10.00 15.68 -3.18
C SER A 13 -10.24 16.50 -4.45
N LEU A 14 -9.95 15.95 -5.63
CA LEU A 14 -10.18 16.60 -6.91
C LEU A 14 -11.65 16.96 -7.13
N LEU A 15 -12.54 16.04 -6.82
CA LEU A 15 -13.99 16.25 -6.97
C LEU A 15 -14.50 17.34 -6.00
N LEU A 16 -14.02 17.35 -4.76
CA LEU A 16 -14.35 18.39 -3.79
C LEU A 16 -13.84 19.76 -4.21
N LYS A 17 -12.63 19.86 -4.74
CA LYS A 17 -12.05 21.11 -5.27
C LYS A 17 -12.87 21.67 -6.44
N ASN A 18 -13.52 20.81 -7.21
CA ASN A 18 -14.41 21.20 -8.31
C ASN A 18 -15.85 21.50 -7.87
N GLY A 19 -16.11 21.59 -6.58
CA GLY A 19 -17.42 21.96 -6.02
C GLY A 19 -18.45 20.84 -6.01
N ILE A 20 -18.04 19.59 -6.20
CA ILE A 20 -18.93 18.44 -6.13
C ILE A 20 -19.25 18.16 -4.65
N SER A 21 -20.50 17.85 -4.33
CA SER A 21 -20.92 17.53 -2.96
C SER A 21 -20.16 16.32 -2.40
N ILE A 22 -19.94 16.30 -1.09
CA ILE A 22 -19.23 15.21 -0.39
C ILE A 22 -19.82 13.83 -0.73
N SER A 23 -21.15 13.72 -0.70
CA SER A 23 -21.88 12.49 -1.01
C SER A 23 -21.58 11.99 -2.42
N LYS A 24 -21.71 12.85 -3.42
CA LYS A 24 -21.48 12.51 -4.83
C LYS A 24 -20.01 12.27 -5.13
N ALA A 25 -19.11 13.06 -4.54
CA ALA A 25 -17.68 12.87 -4.68
C ALA A 25 -17.23 11.52 -4.10
N PHE A 26 -17.82 11.12 -2.99
CA PHE A 26 -17.54 9.83 -2.35
C PHE A 26 -17.96 8.65 -3.25
N ASP A 27 -19.18 8.68 -3.78
CA ASP A 27 -19.68 7.65 -4.69
C ASP A 27 -18.82 7.52 -5.94
N LEU A 28 -18.43 8.65 -6.53
CA LEU A 28 -17.58 8.65 -7.72
C LEU A 28 -16.17 8.15 -7.44
N ALA A 29 -15.60 8.49 -6.28
CA ALA A 29 -14.26 8.01 -5.89
C ALA A 29 -14.19 6.50 -5.67
N ILE A 30 -15.28 5.88 -5.25
CA ILE A 30 -15.37 4.42 -5.06
C ILE A 30 -15.32 3.66 -6.38
N ILE A 31 -15.85 4.23 -7.47
CA ILE A 31 -15.99 3.53 -8.76
C ILE A 31 -14.64 3.03 -9.30
N GLY A 32 -13.58 3.76 -9.05
CA GLY A 32 -12.24 3.40 -9.52
C GLY A 32 -11.49 2.39 -8.64
N LEU A 33 -12.09 1.92 -7.56
CA LEU A 33 -11.48 0.93 -6.69
C LEU A 33 -11.70 -0.49 -7.25
N GLU A 34 -10.65 -1.29 -7.23
CA GLU A 34 -10.68 -2.69 -7.69
C GLU A 34 -10.87 -3.68 -6.53
N ASN A 35 -10.38 -3.32 -5.34
CA ASN A 35 -10.44 -4.19 -4.17
C ASN A 35 -11.84 -4.22 -3.57
N LYS A 36 -12.53 -5.34 -3.73
CA LYS A 36 -13.89 -5.56 -3.22
C LYS A 36 -14.03 -5.34 -1.72
N PHE A 37 -13.01 -5.68 -0.95
CA PHE A 37 -13.00 -5.44 0.50
C PHE A 37 -12.99 -3.95 0.82
N LEU A 38 -12.13 -3.17 0.15
CA LEU A 38 -12.11 -1.71 0.32
C LEU A 38 -13.42 -1.07 -0.12
N ILE A 39 -13.95 -1.46 -1.27
CA ILE A 39 -15.25 -0.97 -1.77
C ILE A 39 -16.34 -1.21 -0.72
N PHE A 40 -16.39 -2.39 -0.12
CA PHE A 40 -17.35 -2.72 0.92
C PHE A 40 -17.16 -1.83 2.17
N GLN A 41 -15.93 -1.64 2.60
CA GLN A 41 -15.62 -0.81 3.76
C GLN A 41 -15.95 0.67 3.53
N TYR A 42 -15.62 1.21 2.36
CA TYR A 42 -15.98 2.58 2.00
C TYR A 42 -17.50 2.78 1.89
N LYS A 43 -18.22 1.84 1.29
CA LYS A 43 -19.70 1.89 1.25
C LYS A 43 -20.32 1.85 2.64
N LYS A 44 -19.77 1.01 3.54
CA LYS A 44 -20.19 0.95 4.93
C LYS A 44 -19.92 2.27 5.65
N LEU A 45 -18.75 2.87 5.43
CA LEU A 45 -18.42 4.19 5.95
C LEU A 45 -19.42 5.24 5.49
N PHE A 46 -19.73 5.25 4.22
CA PHE A 46 -20.68 6.19 3.64
C PHE A 46 -22.08 6.02 4.25
N SER A 47 -22.55 4.80 4.44
CA SER A 47 -23.85 4.54 5.08
C SER A 47 -23.93 5.07 6.52
N PHE A 48 -22.82 5.02 7.27
CA PHE A 48 -22.76 5.62 8.61
C PHE A 48 -22.83 7.14 8.57
N ILE A 49 -22.15 7.77 7.62
CA ILE A 49 -22.20 9.22 7.43
C ILE A 49 -23.61 9.67 7.00
N ASP A 50 -24.20 8.95 6.06
CA ASP A 50 -25.55 9.24 5.55
C ASP A 50 -26.62 9.05 6.62
N SER A 51 -26.43 8.13 7.56
CA SER A 51 -27.32 7.94 8.73
C SER A 51 -27.18 9.03 9.82
N GLY A 52 -26.31 10.02 9.63
CA GLY A 52 -26.11 11.14 10.55
C GLY A 52 -25.04 10.88 11.61
N LEU A 53 -24.26 9.81 11.51
CA LEU A 53 -23.10 9.61 12.39
C LEU A 53 -22.04 10.66 12.09
N GLU A 54 -21.42 11.19 13.15
CA GLU A 54 -20.26 12.05 12.99
C GLU A 54 -19.15 11.30 12.25
N LEU A 55 -18.49 11.97 11.29
CA LEU A 55 -17.47 11.35 10.43
C LEU A 55 -16.37 10.66 11.25
N SER A 56 -15.94 11.30 12.33
CA SER A 56 -14.94 10.75 13.24
C SER A 56 -15.37 9.42 13.87
N GLN A 57 -16.65 9.30 14.22
CA GLN A 57 -17.21 8.06 14.78
C GLN A 57 -17.40 6.99 13.70
N ALA A 58 -17.80 7.39 12.50
CA ALA A 58 -17.94 6.49 11.37
C ALA A 58 -16.59 5.85 10.98
N PHE A 59 -15.53 6.65 10.93
CA PHE A 59 -14.17 6.17 10.65
C PHE A 59 -13.63 5.22 11.73
N LYS A 60 -13.97 5.43 13.01
CA LYS A 60 -13.58 4.50 14.09
C LYS A 60 -14.20 3.11 13.95
N LYS A 61 -15.35 2.99 13.32
CA LYS A 61 -16.03 1.70 13.10
C LYS A 61 -15.43 0.89 11.96
N ILE A 62 -14.51 1.47 11.21
CA ILE A 62 -13.88 0.87 10.05
C ILE A 62 -12.36 0.85 10.26
N ASP A 63 -11.83 -0.33 10.45
CA ASP A 63 -10.41 -0.57 10.78
C ASP A 63 -9.56 -0.70 9.50
N ILE A 64 -9.70 0.27 8.57
CA ILE A 64 -8.87 0.33 7.35
C ILE A 64 -7.92 1.52 7.32
N PHE A 65 -8.03 2.41 8.30
CA PHE A 65 -7.26 3.65 8.35
C PHE A 65 -6.31 3.70 9.53
N ASP A 66 -5.12 4.22 9.29
CA ASP A 66 -4.16 4.50 10.35
C ASP A 66 -4.67 5.63 11.25
N SER A 67 -4.19 5.65 12.49
CA SER A 67 -4.50 6.71 13.46
C SER A 67 -4.17 8.12 12.96
N LEU A 68 -3.13 8.27 12.14
CA LEU A 68 -2.77 9.53 11.52
C LEU A 68 -3.85 10.00 10.55
N VAL A 69 -4.31 9.14 9.66
CA VAL A 69 -5.37 9.44 8.69
C VAL A 69 -6.66 9.81 9.40
N PHE A 70 -7.00 9.08 10.46
CA PHE A 70 -8.13 9.40 11.31
C PHE A 70 -8.03 10.80 11.92
N SER A 71 -6.86 11.18 12.45
CA SER A 71 -6.62 12.51 13.01
C SER A 71 -6.74 13.59 11.95
N MET A 72 -6.19 13.38 10.76
CA MET A 72 -6.29 14.32 9.63
C MET A 72 -7.74 14.53 9.20
N LEU A 73 -8.53 13.47 9.09
CA LEU A 73 -9.95 13.55 8.75
C LEU A 73 -10.77 14.29 9.81
N SER A 74 -10.47 14.05 11.09
CA SER A 74 -11.12 14.77 12.19
C SER A 74 -10.85 16.27 12.12
N VAL A 75 -9.61 16.67 11.82
CA VAL A 75 -9.22 18.09 11.63
C VAL A 75 -9.89 18.67 10.38
N ALA A 76 -9.93 17.90 9.28
CA ALA A 76 -10.56 18.30 8.03
C ALA A 76 -12.05 18.66 8.21
N MET A 77 -12.75 17.85 8.97
CA MET A 77 -14.18 18.08 9.26
C MET A 77 -14.41 19.30 10.13
N LYS A 78 -13.58 19.51 11.16
CA LYS A 78 -13.70 20.64 12.06
C LYS A 78 -13.32 21.97 11.40
N SER A 79 -12.33 21.96 10.52
CA SER A 79 -11.83 23.16 9.84
C SER A 79 -12.55 23.49 8.52
N GLY A 80 -13.40 22.61 8.00
CA GLY A 80 -14.05 22.74 6.70
C GLY A 80 -13.08 22.64 5.51
N ARG A 81 -11.88 22.07 5.71
CA ARG A 81 -10.82 21.95 4.70
C ARG A 81 -10.64 20.51 4.22
N LEU A 82 -11.76 19.84 3.97
CA LEU A 82 -11.76 18.42 3.61
C LEU A 82 -11.03 18.16 2.28
N GLU A 83 -11.17 19.05 1.30
CA GLU A 83 -10.49 18.94 0.00
C GLU A 83 -8.97 18.98 0.12
N VAL A 84 -8.42 19.87 0.94
CA VAL A 84 -6.96 20.03 1.14
C VAL A 84 -6.39 18.87 1.93
N LEU A 85 -7.03 18.50 3.03
CA LEU A 85 -6.56 17.41 3.88
C LEU A 85 -6.74 16.03 3.23
N SER A 86 -7.73 15.85 2.37
CA SER A 86 -7.86 14.63 1.56
C SER A 86 -6.70 14.50 0.56
N GLU A 87 -6.22 15.59 -0.01
CA GLU A 87 -5.00 15.59 -0.84
C GLU A 87 -3.75 15.21 -0.03
N GLU A 88 -3.60 15.73 1.18
CA GLU A 88 -2.49 15.36 2.08
C GLU A 88 -2.55 13.89 2.49
N ILE A 89 -3.73 13.35 2.74
CA ILE A 89 -3.93 11.91 2.99
C ILE A 89 -3.54 11.09 1.76
N ALA A 90 -3.89 11.55 0.55
CA ALA A 90 -3.47 10.89 -0.68
C ALA A 90 -1.95 10.83 -0.80
N LYS A 91 -1.25 11.94 -0.56
CA LYS A 91 0.22 12.00 -0.54
C LYS A 91 0.83 11.05 0.50
N TYR A 92 0.24 10.98 1.69
CA TYR A 92 0.66 10.05 2.72
C TYR A 92 0.59 8.59 2.27
N TYR A 93 -0.51 8.18 1.65
CA TYR A 93 -0.65 6.82 1.12
C TYR A 93 0.27 6.55 -0.07
N GLN A 94 0.54 7.55 -0.91
CA GLN A 94 1.52 7.45 -1.99
C GLN A 94 2.92 7.14 -1.42
N GLN A 95 3.39 7.94 -0.48
CA GLN A 95 4.69 7.74 0.17
C GLN A 95 4.78 6.37 0.86
N LYS A 96 3.70 5.93 1.49
CA LYS A 96 3.64 4.63 2.15
C LYS A 96 3.73 3.47 1.16
N SER A 97 3.11 3.61 -0.01
CA SER A 97 3.21 2.65 -1.10
C SER A 97 4.62 2.59 -1.70
N GLU A 98 5.23 3.75 -1.94
CA GLU A 98 6.61 3.88 -2.45
C GLU A 98 7.62 3.29 -1.47
N ASN A 99 7.51 3.59 -0.18
CA ASN A 99 8.38 3.06 0.87
C ASN A 99 8.31 1.52 0.98
N LEU A 100 7.15 0.92 0.74
CA LEU A 100 7.04 -0.54 0.69
C LEU A 100 7.75 -1.13 -0.52
N MET A 101 7.63 -0.49 -1.67
CA MET A 101 8.31 -0.90 -2.89
C MET A 101 9.83 -0.81 -2.72
N ASP A 102 10.33 0.30 -2.16
CA ASP A 102 11.75 0.49 -1.88
C ASP A 102 12.30 -0.56 -0.92
N LYS A 103 11.58 -0.86 0.16
CA LYS A 103 11.96 -1.93 1.10
C LYS A 103 12.01 -3.30 0.42
N PHE A 104 11.08 -3.57 -0.48
CA PHE A 104 11.08 -4.80 -1.24
C PHE A 104 12.30 -4.90 -2.16
N LEU A 105 12.64 -3.82 -2.88
CA LEU A 105 13.81 -3.76 -3.75
C LEU A 105 15.12 -3.93 -2.96
N VAL A 106 15.26 -3.26 -1.81
CA VAL A 106 16.42 -3.40 -0.92
C VAL A 106 16.57 -4.83 -0.40
N PHE A 107 15.49 -5.54 -0.15
CA PHE A 107 15.52 -6.94 0.28
C PHE A 107 15.87 -7.89 -0.88
N LEU A 108 15.52 -7.52 -2.10
CA LEU A 108 15.76 -8.32 -3.29
C LEU A 108 17.26 -8.43 -3.63
N GLU A 109 18.03 -7.38 -3.36
CA GLU A 109 19.47 -7.32 -3.61
C GLU A 109 20.26 -8.43 -2.85
N PRO A 110 20.16 -8.59 -1.51
CA PRO A 110 20.84 -9.68 -0.81
C PRO A 110 20.34 -11.07 -1.22
N MET A 111 19.07 -11.21 -1.57
CA MET A 111 18.54 -12.48 -2.06
C MET A 111 19.16 -12.88 -3.41
N MET A 112 19.30 -11.94 -4.33
CA MET A 112 19.97 -12.19 -5.63
C MET A 112 21.43 -12.54 -5.44
N THR A 113 22.13 -11.86 -4.54
CA THR A 113 23.54 -12.17 -4.19
C THR A 113 23.69 -13.57 -3.61
N LEU A 114 22.80 -13.97 -2.70
CA LEU A 114 22.78 -15.31 -2.12
C LEU A 114 22.51 -16.37 -3.18
N PHE A 115 21.57 -16.12 -4.09
CA PHE A 115 21.25 -17.02 -5.20
C PHE A 115 22.45 -17.25 -6.10
N VAL A 116 23.15 -16.17 -6.51
CA VAL A 116 24.34 -16.25 -7.33
C VAL A 116 25.48 -16.99 -6.59
N ALA A 117 25.67 -16.73 -5.30
CA ALA A 117 26.65 -17.42 -4.49
C ALA A 117 26.40 -18.93 -4.40
N LEU A 118 25.14 -19.34 -4.20
CA LEU A 118 24.76 -20.76 -4.22
C LEU A 118 25.00 -21.40 -5.58
N LEU A 119 24.70 -20.70 -6.67
CA LEU A 119 24.91 -21.19 -8.01
C LEU A 119 26.41 -21.37 -8.30
N VAL A 120 27.24 -20.41 -7.91
CA VAL A 120 28.72 -20.51 -8.03
C VAL A 120 29.26 -21.66 -7.19
N LEU A 121 28.79 -21.81 -5.94
CA LEU A 121 29.17 -22.93 -5.07
C LEU A 121 28.80 -24.27 -5.70
N PHE A 122 27.61 -24.40 -6.27
CA PHE A 122 27.16 -25.62 -6.94
C PHE A 122 28.06 -25.96 -8.15
N LEU A 123 28.39 -24.96 -8.97
CA LEU A 123 29.31 -25.13 -10.10
C LEU A 123 30.72 -25.52 -9.64
N ALA A 124 31.23 -24.88 -8.60
CA ALA A 124 32.53 -25.22 -8.03
C ALA A 124 32.58 -26.67 -7.54
N LEU A 125 31.61 -27.12 -6.78
CA LEU A 125 31.51 -28.51 -6.34
C LEU A 125 31.39 -29.48 -7.51
N GLY A 126 30.61 -29.13 -8.54
CA GLY A 126 30.47 -29.95 -9.76
C GLY A 126 31.78 -30.12 -10.55
N ILE A 127 32.69 -29.16 -10.44
CA ILE A 127 34.00 -29.22 -11.07
C ILE A 127 35.05 -29.92 -10.15
N PHE A 128 35.08 -29.59 -8.88
CA PHE A 128 36.09 -30.09 -7.95
C PHE A 128 35.87 -31.56 -7.55
N LEU A 129 34.64 -32.06 -7.42
CA LEU A 129 34.37 -33.43 -7.06
C LEU A 129 34.96 -34.45 -8.05
N PRO A 130 34.71 -34.36 -9.38
CA PRO A 130 35.33 -35.29 -10.32
C PRO A 130 36.87 -35.16 -10.37
N MET A 131 37.40 -33.96 -10.20
CA MET A 131 38.89 -33.77 -10.15
C MET A 131 39.51 -34.42 -8.93
N TRP A 132 38.84 -34.39 -7.77
CA TRP A 132 39.30 -35.04 -6.56
C TRP A 132 39.29 -36.56 -6.70
N GLU A 133 38.28 -37.15 -7.31
CA GLU A 133 38.19 -38.58 -7.58
C GLU A 133 39.28 -39.04 -8.56
N LEU A 134 39.57 -38.25 -9.58
CA LEU A 134 40.64 -38.52 -10.51
C LEU A 134 42.04 -38.47 -9.84
N SER A 135 42.24 -37.51 -8.95
CA SER A 135 43.49 -37.38 -8.17
C SER A 135 43.67 -38.50 -7.15
N SER A 136 42.58 -38.98 -6.52
CA SER A 136 42.65 -40.11 -5.58
C SER A 136 42.77 -41.46 -6.26
N GLY A 137 42.35 -41.58 -7.53
CA GLY A 137 42.49 -42.78 -8.37
C GLY A 137 43.85 -43.02 -8.98
N ILE A 138 44.79 -42.04 -8.86
CA ILE A 138 46.18 -42.12 -9.40
C ILE A 138 47.19 -42.62 -8.37
N ASN A 139 46.80 -42.84 -7.12
CA ASN A 139 47.63 -43.48 -6.10
C ASN A 139 47.68 -45.00 -6.31
N PHE A 140 48.58 -45.42 -7.10
CA PHE A 140 49.04 -46.78 -7.13
C PHE A 140 50.15 -46.97 -6.12
#